data_a66fbe34cb41acc78474664acadf3a33
#
_entry.id   a66fbe34cb41acc78474664acadf3a33
#
_cell.length_a   1.000
_cell.length_b   1.000
_cell.length_c   1.000
_cell.angle_alpha   90.00
_cell.angle_beta   90.00
_cell.angle_gamma   90.00
#
_symmetry.space_group_name_H-M   'P 1'
#
loop_
_entity.id
_entity.type
_entity.pdbx_description
1 polymer ?
#
loop_
_entity_poly.entity_id
_entity_poly.type
_entity_poly.pdbx_seq_one_letter_code
_entity_poly.pdbx_strand_id
1 'polypeptide(L)'
;MTDSATTATATAAQAAPTPEPTKTPPRGPAPRVRIRFSKHGKVRFTSHRDVARIWERALRRADVPIAYTEGFSPRPKLSFGLALSTGHESDGEYLDVALRDAQDLTSAEALPALLDPALPDGMDVQAARALPPGADSLQQVVTSCTWHIEVADLDPTTAASAVARALAATELTLTRERKGQSVTDDVRPAILELRVLGPVAEVVAPLAPRATGTATAFEAELATQPRALRPAELISAIDPTWVVARVTRIHQWTQAGGARHEVIDLGPAATPPPRAEGRAS
;
A
#
# COMPACT_ATOMS: atom_id res chain seq x y z
N MET A 1 -4.67 18.00 99.28
CA MET A 1 -5.57 18.11 98.16
C MET A 1 -4.70 18.36 96.90
N THR A 2 -4.39 17.28 96.29
CA THR A 2 -3.42 17.24 95.16
C THR A 2 -4.09 16.61 93.94
N ASP A 3 -4.25 17.42 92.91
CA ASP A 3 -4.83 16.98 91.67
C ASP A 3 -3.72 16.64 90.70
N SER A 4 -3.68 15.43 90.22
CA SER A 4 -2.70 14.89 89.28
C SER A 4 -3.25 14.93 87.89
N ALA A 5 -2.74 15.81 87.05
CA ALA A 5 -3.09 15.85 85.65
C ALA A 5 -2.23 14.80 84.88
N THR A 6 -2.89 13.82 84.31
CA THR A 6 -2.28 12.83 83.41
C THR A 6 -2.21 13.38 82.00
N THR A 7 -0.98 13.56 81.51
CA THR A 7 -0.71 13.99 80.13
C THR A 7 -0.74 12.74 79.21
N ALA A 8 -1.72 12.64 78.32
CA ALA A 8 -1.79 11.60 77.30
C ALA A 8 -0.96 12.05 76.06
N THR A 9 0.12 11.35 75.78
CA THR A 9 0.95 11.50 74.58
C THR A 9 0.29 10.83 73.37
N ALA A 10 -0.20 11.62 72.44
CA ALA A 10 -0.74 11.11 71.19
C ALA A 10 0.42 10.79 70.24
N THR A 11 0.62 9.49 69.95
CA THR A 11 1.55 9.00 68.93
C THR A 11 0.96 9.26 67.53
N ALA A 12 1.55 10.18 66.78
CA ALA A 12 1.20 10.38 65.39
C ALA A 12 1.65 9.18 64.54
N ALA A 13 0.70 8.44 63.96
CA ALA A 13 0.96 7.41 62.97
C ALA A 13 1.48 8.05 61.67
N GLN A 14 2.74 7.80 61.36
CA GLN A 14 3.34 8.17 60.06
C GLN A 14 2.71 7.32 58.98
N ALA A 15 1.98 8.00 58.07
CA ALA A 15 1.45 7.39 56.86
C ALA A 15 2.61 6.92 55.95
N ALA A 16 2.59 5.67 55.52
CA ALA A 16 3.54 5.10 54.58
C ALA A 16 3.50 5.86 53.25
N PRO A 17 4.63 6.11 52.60
CA PRO A 17 4.65 6.80 51.31
C PRO A 17 3.91 5.98 50.26
N THR A 18 2.95 6.63 49.58
CA THR A 18 2.25 6.08 48.41
C THR A 18 3.31 5.75 47.36
N PRO A 19 3.34 4.53 46.77
CA PRO A 19 4.30 4.20 45.72
C PRO A 19 4.05 5.10 44.52
N GLU A 20 5.07 5.85 44.13
CA GLU A 20 5.03 6.60 42.86
C GLU A 20 4.79 5.62 41.69
N PRO A 21 3.98 6.00 40.70
CA PRO A 21 3.78 5.16 39.51
C PRO A 21 5.13 4.99 38.82
N THR A 22 5.66 3.78 38.86
CA THR A 22 6.87 3.37 38.15
C THR A 22 6.67 3.70 36.67
N LYS A 23 7.37 4.71 36.16
CA LYS A 23 7.44 5.01 34.72
C LYS A 23 7.99 3.78 34.04
N THR A 24 7.11 3.04 33.35
CA THR A 24 7.53 1.94 32.47
C THR A 24 8.60 2.50 31.52
N PRO A 25 9.78 1.86 31.40
CA PRO A 25 10.83 2.32 30.51
C PRO A 25 10.26 2.46 29.10
N PRO A 26 10.74 3.43 28.27
CA PRO A 26 10.24 3.61 26.94
C PRO A 26 10.39 2.30 26.18
N ARG A 27 9.26 1.69 25.81
CA ARG A 27 9.24 0.52 24.93
C ARG A 27 9.94 0.90 23.64
N GLY A 28 10.88 0.07 23.19
CA GLY A 28 11.48 0.21 21.87
C GLY A 28 10.40 0.32 20.76
N PRO A 29 10.78 0.60 19.52
CA PRO A 29 9.82 0.70 18.43
C PRO A 29 8.95 -0.55 18.38
N ALA A 30 7.62 -0.33 18.26
CA ALA A 30 6.66 -1.44 18.20
C ALA A 30 7.04 -2.42 17.09
N PRO A 31 6.97 -3.73 17.33
CA PRO A 31 7.21 -4.73 16.30
C PRO A 31 6.21 -4.56 15.15
N ARG A 32 6.65 -4.80 13.93
CA ARG A 32 5.82 -4.61 12.75
C ARG A 32 5.76 -5.87 11.90
N VAL A 33 4.61 -6.09 11.30
CA VAL A 33 4.40 -7.09 10.25
C VAL A 33 4.05 -6.35 8.96
N ARG A 34 4.63 -6.78 7.84
CA ARG A 34 4.27 -6.33 6.49
C ARG A 34 3.37 -7.35 5.86
N ILE A 35 2.25 -6.90 5.34
CA ILE A 35 1.23 -7.71 4.69
C ILE A 35 1.21 -7.35 3.21
N ARG A 36 1.26 -8.35 2.32
CA ARG A 36 0.99 -8.21 0.89
C ARG A 36 -0.45 -8.64 0.61
N PHE A 37 -1.17 -7.83 -0.18
CA PHE A 37 -2.56 -8.12 -0.55
C PHE A 37 -2.89 -7.64 -1.96
N SER A 38 -3.91 -8.24 -2.57
CA SER A 38 -4.46 -7.80 -3.85
C SER A 38 -5.63 -6.82 -3.68
N LYS A 39 -5.92 -6.05 -4.74
CA LYS A 39 -7.09 -5.16 -4.81
C LYS A 39 -7.67 -5.18 -6.21
N HIS A 40 -8.80 -5.86 -6.39
CA HIS A 40 -9.44 -6.08 -7.69
C HIS A 40 -10.95 -5.88 -7.67
N GLY A 41 -11.56 -5.91 -8.86
CA GLY A 41 -13.01 -5.88 -8.99
C GLY A 41 -13.62 -4.59 -8.45
N LYS A 42 -14.74 -4.68 -7.76
CA LYS A 42 -15.49 -3.49 -7.27
C LYS A 42 -14.71 -2.67 -6.25
N VAL A 43 -13.85 -3.31 -5.44
CA VAL A 43 -13.06 -2.60 -4.41
C VAL A 43 -12.01 -1.65 -5.00
N ARG A 44 -11.66 -1.74 -6.30
CA ARG A 44 -10.77 -0.77 -6.94
C ARG A 44 -11.31 0.67 -6.88
N PHE A 45 -12.62 0.86 -6.76
CA PHE A 45 -13.25 2.17 -6.65
C PHE A 45 -13.29 2.73 -5.22
N THR A 46 -12.79 1.99 -4.24
CA THR A 46 -12.69 2.48 -2.86
C THR A 46 -11.56 3.50 -2.75
N SER A 47 -11.83 4.57 -1.99
CA SER A 47 -10.80 5.56 -1.66
C SER A 47 -9.73 4.95 -0.74
N HIS A 48 -8.54 5.55 -0.71
CA HIS A 48 -7.47 5.14 0.22
C HIS A 48 -7.95 5.15 1.68
N ARG A 49 -8.77 6.13 2.06
CA ARG A 49 -9.34 6.22 3.42
C ARG A 49 -10.31 5.07 3.72
N ASP A 50 -11.07 4.63 2.73
CA ASP A 50 -12.00 3.52 2.93
C ASP A 50 -11.27 2.17 2.93
N VAL A 51 -10.20 2.02 2.15
CA VAL A 51 -9.29 0.88 2.26
C VAL A 51 -8.72 0.78 3.67
N ALA A 52 -8.25 1.90 4.26
CA ALA A 52 -7.77 1.91 5.64
C ALA A 52 -8.86 1.45 6.63
N ARG A 53 -10.09 1.91 6.47
CA ARG A 53 -11.23 1.48 7.31
C ARG A 53 -11.60 0.00 7.14
N ILE A 54 -11.46 -0.54 5.92
CA ILE A 54 -11.64 -1.98 5.66
C ILE A 54 -10.62 -2.76 6.47
N TRP A 55 -9.34 -2.40 6.38
CA TRP A 55 -8.26 -3.03 7.12
C TRP A 55 -8.42 -2.90 8.63
N GLU A 56 -8.77 -1.73 9.16
CA GLU A 56 -9.05 -1.53 10.59
C GLU A 56 -10.15 -2.49 11.10
N ARG A 57 -11.20 -2.69 10.31
CA ARG A 57 -12.28 -3.62 10.66
C ARG A 57 -11.86 -5.08 10.56
N ALA A 58 -11.12 -5.45 9.51
CA ALA A 58 -10.64 -6.81 9.30
C ALA A 58 -9.70 -7.24 10.44
N LEU A 59 -8.70 -6.41 10.76
CA LEU A 59 -7.75 -6.66 11.84
C LEU A 59 -8.45 -6.81 13.21
N ARG A 60 -9.47 -5.98 13.47
CA ARG A 60 -10.26 -6.07 14.71
C ARG A 60 -11.12 -7.34 14.73
N ARG A 61 -11.76 -7.71 13.61
CA ARG A 61 -12.60 -8.91 13.52
C ARG A 61 -11.77 -10.18 13.69
N ALA A 62 -10.56 -10.17 13.17
CA ALA A 62 -9.60 -11.28 13.28
C ALA A 62 -8.82 -11.29 14.61
N ASP A 63 -9.16 -10.39 15.54
CA ASP A 63 -8.51 -10.22 16.87
C ASP A 63 -6.99 -10.11 16.80
N VAL A 64 -6.47 -9.47 15.75
CA VAL A 64 -5.03 -9.22 15.61
C VAL A 64 -4.58 -8.19 16.66
N PRO A 65 -3.53 -8.47 17.47
CA PRO A 65 -3.09 -7.62 18.58
C PRO A 65 -2.33 -6.38 18.10
N ILE A 66 -3.02 -5.47 17.41
CA ILE A 66 -2.46 -4.25 16.83
C ILE A 66 -2.13 -3.19 17.88
N ALA A 67 -1.08 -2.40 17.62
CA ALA A 67 -0.72 -1.23 18.41
C ALA A 67 -1.56 0.00 18.00
N TYR A 68 -1.85 0.85 18.97
CA TYR A 68 -2.59 2.10 18.76
C TYR A 68 -1.70 3.31 19.03
N THR A 69 -2.07 4.45 18.47
CA THR A 69 -1.46 5.74 18.81
C THR A 69 -1.88 6.14 20.23
N GLU A 70 -1.01 6.91 20.90
CA GLU A 70 -1.33 7.53 22.18
C GLU A 70 -2.25 8.74 21.97
N GLY A 71 -3.01 9.12 23.01
CA GLY A 71 -3.87 10.30 23.04
C GLY A 71 -5.36 9.99 23.21
N PHE A 72 -6.20 11.03 23.12
CA PHE A 72 -7.66 10.96 23.40
C PHE A 72 -8.46 10.17 22.35
N SER A 73 -7.93 9.97 21.16
CA SER A 73 -8.57 9.22 20.07
C SER A 73 -7.57 8.22 19.47
N PRO A 74 -7.32 7.10 20.15
CA PRO A 74 -6.36 6.11 19.68
C PRO A 74 -6.74 5.56 18.30
N ARG A 75 -5.77 5.53 17.38
CA ARG A 75 -5.93 4.95 16.04
C ARG A 75 -4.98 3.78 15.85
N PRO A 76 -5.38 2.73 15.13
CA PRO A 76 -4.48 1.66 14.73
C PRO A 76 -3.23 2.22 14.04
N LYS A 77 -2.05 1.74 14.43
CA LYS A 77 -0.78 2.12 13.77
C LYS A 77 -0.61 1.30 12.50
N LEU A 78 -1.22 1.77 11.42
CA LEU A 78 -1.17 1.21 10.07
C LEU A 78 -0.39 2.16 9.16
N SER A 79 0.50 1.62 8.33
CA SER A 79 1.24 2.38 7.32
C SER A 79 1.10 1.68 5.98
N PHE A 80 0.39 2.31 5.06
CA PHE A 80 0.22 1.80 3.70
C PHE A 80 1.44 2.14 2.85
N GLY A 81 1.69 1.30 1.86
CA GLY A 81 2.68 1.55 0.83
C GLY A 81 2.35 2.74 -0.06
N LEU A 82 2.82 2.69 -1.29
CA LEU A 82 2.55 3.73 -2.28
C LEU A 82 1.05 3.78 -2.61
N ALA A 83 0.45 4.97 -2.51
CA ALA A 83 -0.97 5.15 -2.78
C ALA A 83 -1.35 4.65 -4.18
N LEU A 84 -2.43 3.85 -4.25
CA LEU A 84 -3.04 3.41 -5.49
C LEU A 84 -4.21 4.34 -5.81
N SER A 85 -4.26 4.85 -7.05
CA SER A 85 -5.35 5.71 -7.49
C SER A 85 -6.69 4.97 -7.47
N THR A 86 -7.78 5.66 -7.16
CA THR A 86 -9.14 5.11 -7.25
C THR A 86 -9.43 4.66 -8.67
N GLY A 87 -10.01 3.48 -8.82
CA GLY A 87 -10.25 2.83 -10.12
C GLY A 87 -9.12 1.93 -10.60
N HIS A 88 -7.93 1.99 -9.99
CA HIS A 88 -6.82 1.10 -10.30
C HIS A 88 -6.92 -0.21 -9.51
N GLU A 89 -6.47 -1.29 -10.13
CA GLU A 89 -6.30 -2.61 -9.53
C GLU A 89 -4.84 -2.86 -9.14
N SER A 90 -4.60 -3.85 -8.29
CA SER A 90 -3.25 -4.25 -7.91
C SER A 90 -3.17 -5.71 -7.53
N ASP A 91 -2.10 -6.38 -7.97
CA ASP A 91 -1.71 -7.73 -7.56
C ASP A 91 -0.77 -7.71 -6.35
N GLY A 92 -0.27 -6.54 -5.95
CA GLY A 92 0.71 -6.41 -4.86
C GLY A 92 0.63 -5.06 -4.17
N GLU A 93 -0.36 -4.86 -3.30
CA GLU A 93 -0.39 -3.77 -2.33
C GLU A 93 0.27 -4.20 -1.03
N TYR A 94 0.77 -3.22 -0.27
CA TYR A 94 1.45 -3.48 0.98
C TYR A 94 0.92 -2.62 2.11
N LEU A 95 0.85 -3.23 3.31
CA LEU A 95 0.44 -2.63 4.56
C LEU A 95 1.40 -3.05 5.67
N ASP A 96 2.01 -2.10 6.36
CA ASP A 96 2.75 -2.35 7.60
C ASP A 96 1.81 -2.13 8.78
N VAL A 97 1.68 -3.16 9.63
CA VAL A 97 0.87 -3.17 10.85
C VAL A 97 1.80 -3.23 12.05
N ALA A 98 1.71 -2.25 12.95
CA ALA A 98 2.42 -2.32 14.22
C ALA A 98 1.64 -3.20 15.21
N LEU A 99 2.33 -4.13 15.87
CA LEU A 99 1.78 -5.04 16.87
C LEU A 99 2.09 -4.54 18.28
N ARG A 100 1.32 -5.02 19.29
CA ARG A 100 1.51 -4.62 20.69
C ARG A 100 2.81 -5.14 21.27
N ASP A 101 3.13 -6.40 20.99
CA ASP A 101 4.28 -7.09 21.54
C ASP A 101 5.02 -7.93 20.48
N ALA A 102 6.31 -8.19 20.72
CA ALA A 102 7.14 -8.99 19.82
C ALA A 102 6.71 -10.48 19.75
N GLN A 103 6.07 -10.99 20.79
CA GLN A 103 5.52 -12.34 20.79
C GLN A 103 4.43 -12.53 19.73
N ASP A 104 3.73 -11.45 19.38
CA ASP A 104 2.68 -11.45 18.34
C ASP A 104 3.25 -11.67 16.92
N LEU A 105 4.58 -11.52 16.72
CA LEU A 105 5.25 -11.75 15.43
C LEU A 105 5.38 -13.24 15.06
N THR A 106 5.33 -14.14 16.02
CA THR A 106 5.54 -15.59 15.79
C THR A 106 4.45 -16.22 14.91
N SER A 107 3.32 -15.53 14.75
CA SER A 107 2.20 -15.96 13.91
C SER A 107 2.02 -15.15 12.63
N ALA A 108 3.02 -14.36 12.21
CA ALA A 108 2.90 -13.52 11.01
C ALA A 108 2.50 -14.33 9.77
N GLU A 109 3.03 -15.54 9.62
CA GLU A 109 2.73 -16.42 8.48
C GLU A 109 1.29 -16.98 8.48
N ALA A 110 0.61 -16.97 9.63
CA ALA A 110 -0.79 -17.38 9.74
C ALA A 110 -1.78 -16.25 9.40
N LEU A 111 -1.32 -14.99 9.34
CA LEU A 111 -2.19 -13.84 9.10
C LEU A 111 -3.01 -13.91 7.80
N PRO A 112 -2.50 -14.42 6.66
CA PRO A 112 -3.31 -14.57 5.45
C PRO A 112 -4.59 -15.36 5.71
N ALA A 113 -4.49 -16.56 6.24
CA ALA A 113 -5.64 -17.41 6.51
C ALA A 113 -6.63 -16.81 7.54
N LEU A 114 -6.10 -16.03 8.48
CA LEU A 114 -6.91 -15.37 9.51
C LEU A 114 -7.66 -14.13 8.98
N LEU A 115 -7.03 -13.38 8.08
CA LEU A 115 -7.56 -12.09 7.61
C LEU A 115 -8.44 -12.21 6.37
N ASP A 116 -8.19 -13.16 5.47
CA ASP A 116 -8.95 -13.35 4.23
C ASP A 116 -10.48 -13.40 4.47
N PRO A 117 -11.00 -14.18 5.45
CA PRO A 117 -12.44 -14.23 5.70
C PRO A 117 -13.03 -12.92 6.22
N ALA A 118 -12.20 -12.00 6.69
CA ALA A 118 -12.60 -10.71 7.24
C ALA A 118 -12.58 -9.57 6.21
N LEU A 119 -11.99 -9.80 5.04
CA LEU A 119 -11.87 -8.84 3.95
C LEU A 119 -13.05 -8.98 2.96
N PRO A 120 -13.40 -7.93 2.21
CA PRO A 120 -14.40 -8.00 1.16
C PRO A 120 -13.85 -8.70 -0.08
N ASP A 121 -14.75 -9.25 -0.90
CA ASP A 121 -14.42 -9.81 -2.20
C ASP A 121 -13.56 -8.84 -3.02
N GLY A 122 -12.47 -9.34 -3.58
CA GLY A 122 -11.52 -8.59 -4.36
C GLY A 122 -10.35 -8.00 -3.57
N MET A 123 -10.26 -8.31 -2.28
CA MET A 123 -9.07 -8.11 -1.45
C MET A 123 -8.66 -9.45 -0.84
N ASP A 124 -7.50 -9.97 -1.25
CA ASP A 124 -6.99 -11.25 -0.80
C ASP A 124 -5.59 -11.05 -0.18
N VAL A 125 -5.33 -11.63 0.99
CA VAL A 125 -4.03 -11.57 1.64
C VAL A 125 -3.13 -12.67 1.08
N GLN A 126 -2.03 -12.28 0.45
CA GLN A 126 -1.14 -13.20 -0.24
C GLN A 126 0.01 -13.69 0.65
N ALA A 127 0.54 -12.80 1.48
CA ALA A 127 1.63 -13.12 2.40
C ALA A 127 1.71 -12.09 3.53
N ALA A 128 2.33 -12.50 4.64
CA ALA A 128 2.74 -11.61 5.70
C ALA A 128 4.15 -11.99 6.21
N ARG A 129 4.94 -10.98 6.59
CA ARG A 129 6.31 -11.15 7.08
C ARG A 129 6.59 -10.21 8.25
N ALA A 130 7.21 -10.74 9.28
CA ALA A 130 7.74 -9.91 10.36
C ALA A 130 8.84 -9.00 9.83
N LEU A 131 8.82 -7.73 10.22
CA LEU A 131 9.87 -6.78 9.88
C LEU A 131 10.95 -6.73 10.98
N PRO A 132 12.23 -6.64 10.61
CA PRO A 132 13.28 -6.40 11.58
C PRO A 132 13.09 -5.05 12.28
N PRO A 133 13.56 -4.90 13.53
CA PRO A 133 13.56 -3.61 14.20
C PRO A 133 14.27 -2.54 13.36
N GLY A 134 13.65 -1.36 13.26
CA GLY A 134 14.23 -0.25 12.48
C GLY A 134 14.08 -0.37 10.97
N ALA A 135 13.36 -1.37 10.44
CA ALA A 135 13.10 -1.47 8.99
C ALA A 135 12.49 -0.18 8.45
N ASP A 136 12.95 0.22 7.26
CA ASP A 136 12.48 1.41 6.57
C ASP A 136 11.00 1.30 6.15
N SER A 137 10.39 2.46 5.93
CA SER A 137 9.01 2.53 5.44
C SER A 137 8.91 2.10 3.98
N LEU A 138 7.74 1.64 3.56
CA LEU A 138 7.46 1.27 2.17
C LEU A 138 7.74 2.41 1.18
N GLN A 139 7.47 3.66 1.56
CA GLN A 139 7.73 4.83 0.73
C GLN A 139 9.24 5.09 0.51
N GLN A 140 10.10 4.63 1.44
CA GLN A 140 11.55 4.77 1.33
C GLN A 140 12.18 3.63 0.52
N VAL A 141 11.69 2.39 0.70
CA VAL A 141 12.31 1.21 0.10
C VAL A 141 11.86 0.91 -1.33
N VAL A 142 10.62 1.29 -1.71
CA VAL A 142 10.12 1.02 -3.06
C VAL A 142 10.72 2.02 -4.04
N THR A 143 11.46 1.52 -5.03
CA THR A 143 12.18 2.33 -6.03
C THR A 143 11.48 2.39 -7.37
N SER A 144 10.70 1.35 -7.71
CA SER A 144 9.90 1.31 -8.94
C SER A 144 8.66 0.42 -8.78
N CYS A 145 7.73 0.56 -9.74
CA CYS A 145 6.55 -0.30 -9.84
C CYS A 145 6.37 -0.76 -11.29
N THR A 146 6.00 -2.04 -11.46
CA THR A 146 5.54 -2.56 -12.76
C THR A 146 4.05 -2.41 -12.87
N TRP A 147 3.59 -1.95 -14.01
CA TRP A 147 2.19 -1.66 -14.32
C TRP A 147 1.77 -2.36 -15.60
N HIS A 148 0.56 -2.93 -15.59
CA HIS A 148 -0.20 -3.28 -16.77
C HIS A 148 -1.20 -2.15 -17.05
N ILE A 149 -1.19 -1.61 -18.28
CA ILE A 149 -1.98 -0.46 -18.66
C ILE A 149 -2.73 -0.80 -19.96
N GLU A 150 -4.04 -0.67 -19.94
CA GLU A 150 -4.88 -0.85 -21.13
C GLU A 150 -5.34 0.52 -21.62
N VAL A 151 -5.10 0.79 -22.92
CA VAL A 151 -5.52 2.02 -23.59
C VAL A 151 -6.63 1.68 -24.60
N ALA A 152 -7.76 2.34 -24.45
CA ALA A 152 -8.94 2.10 -25.27
C ALA A 152 -8.75 2.57 -26.70
N ASP A 153 -9.40 1.88 -27.65
CA ASP A 153 -9.52 2.23 -29.07
C ASP A 153 -8.17 2.52 -29.75
N LEU A 154 -7.10 1.85 -29.30
CA LEU A 154 -5.74 2.05 -29.81
C LEU A 154 -5.27 0.81 -30.59
N ASP A 155 -4.81 1.05 -31.81
CA ASP A 155 -4.19 0.02 -32.64
C ASP A 155 -2.78 -0.32 -32.11
N PRO A 156 -2.41 -1.62 -32.00
CA PRO A 156 -1.11 -2.04 -31.49
C PRO A 156 0.09 -1.55 -32.31
N THR A 157 -0.04 -1.40 -33.61
CA THR A 157 1.04 -0.92 -34.49
C THR A 157 1.30 0.58 -34.25
N THR A 158 0.24 1.36 -34.09
CA THR A 158 0.29 2.77 -33.71
C THR A 158 0.93 2.92 -32.34
N ALA A 159 0.52 2.09 -31.36
CA ALA A 159 1.10 2.04 -30.03
C ALA A 159 2.61 1.75 -30.06
N ALA A 160 3.01 0.70 -30.80
CA ALA A 160 4.42 0.31 -30.93
C ALA A 160 5.29 1.43 -31.53
N SER A 161 4.78 2.10 -32.56
CA SER A 161 5.48 3.23 -33.19
C SER A 161 5.65 4.41 -32.24
N ALA A 162 4.63 4.75 -31.46
CA ALA A 162 4.68 5.83 -30.47
C ALA A 162 5.62 5.50 -29.29
N VAL A 163 5.56 4.27 -28.78
CA VAL A 163 6.49 3.79 -27.73
C VAL A 163 7.94 3.84 -28.22
N ALA A 164 8.22 3.39 -29.44
CA ALA A 164 9.56 3.44 -29.99
C ALA A 164 10.09 4.89 -30.07
N ARG A 165 9.27 5.86 -30.51
CA ARG A 165 9.61 7.29 -30.51
C ARG A 165 9.86 7.82 -29.09
N ALA A 166 8.98 7.51 -28.14
CA ALA A 166 9.12 7.94 -26.75
C ALA A 166 10.40 7.41 -26.09
N LEU A 167 10.76 6.14 -26.36
CA LEU A 167 11.97 5.53 -25.84
C LEU A 167 13.25 6.05 -26.51
N ALA A 168 13.19 6.43 -27.78
CA ALA A 168 14.32 7.01 -28.52
C ALA A 168 14.54 8.50 -28.19
N ALA A 169 13.56 9.16 -27.60
CA ALA A 169 13.66 10.57 -27.23
C ALA A 169 14.63 10.75 -26.04
N THR A 170 15.43 11.80 -26.08
CA THR A 170 16.30 12.20 -24.97
C THR A 170 15.53 12.82 -23.81
N GLU A 171 14.37 13.40 -24.11
CA GLU A 171 13.45 14.06 -23.19
C GLU A 171 12.01 13.72 -23.57
N LEU A 172 11.16 13.48 -22.58
CA LEU A 172 9.72 13.29 -22.76
C LEU A 172 9.00 14.23 -21.79
N THR A 173 8.48 15.33 -22.30
CA THR A 173 7.89 16.39 -21.47
C THR A 173 6.45 16.09 -21.11
N LEU A 174 6.10 16.33 -19.85
CA LEU A 174 4.74 16.30 -19.35
C LEU A 174 4.39 17.63 -18.67
N THR A 175 3.38 18.32 -19.17
CA THR A 175 2.84 19.53 -18.54
C THR A 175 1.61 19.19 -17.71
N ARG A 176 1.57 19.67 -16.47
CA ARG A 176 0.48 19.43 -15.51
C ARG A 176 0.22 20.65 -14.63
N GLU A 177 -1.01 20.77 -14.19
CA GLU A 177 -1.41 21.79 -13.22
C GLU A 177 -1.04 21.34 -11.78
N ARG A 178 -0.34 22.21 -11.05
CA ARG A 178 -0.02 22.02 -9.64
C ARG A 178 -0.25 23.30 -8.86
N LYS A 179 -1.19 23.30 -7.91
CA LYS A 179 -1.54 24.47 -7.09
C LYS A 179 -1.84 25.73 -7.93
N GLY A 180 -2.51 25.57 -9.06
CA GLY A 180 -2.84 26.66 -9.99
C GLY A 180 -1.67 27.15 -10.84
N GLN A 181 -0.56 26.43 -10.86
CA GLN A 181 0.59 26.72 -11.73
C GLN A 181 0.82 25.56 -12.70
N SER A 182 1.13 25.90 -13.94
CA SER A 182 1.55 24.94 -14.95
C SER A 182 3.01 24.56 -14.71
N VAL A 183 3.27 23.27 -14.54
CA VAL A 183 4.62 22.73 -14.32
C VAL A 183 4.91 21.71 -15.41
N THR A 184 6.04 21.88 -16.09
CA THR A 184 6.53 20.95 -17.12
C THR A 184 7.72 20.20 -16.56
N ASP A 185 7.64 18.88 -16.55
CA ASP A 185 8.71 17.98 -16.11
C ASP A 185 9.15 17.10 -17.29
N ASP A 186 10.44 16.74 -17.33
CA ASP A 186 10.89 15.61 -18.12
C ASP A 186 10.62 14.31 -17.37
N VAL A 187 9.78 13.45 -17.93
CA VAL A 187 9.41 12.16 -17.35
C VAL A 187 10.20 10.98 -17.96
N ARG A 188 11.02 11.22 -19.00
CA ARG A 188 11.79 10.16 -19.66
C ARG A 188 12.68 9.36 -18.71
N PRO A 189 13.41 9.97 -17.74
CA PRO A 189 14.24 9.23 -16.79
C PRO A 189 13.45 8.33 -15.83
N ALA A 190 12.16 8.61 -15.63
CA ALA A 190 11.29 7.81 -14.76
C ALA A 190 10.68 6.58 -15.47
N ILE A 191 10.89 6.43 -16.78
CA ILE A 191 10.46 5.26 -17.56
C ILE A 191 11.65 4.29 -17.62
N LEU A 192 11.63 3.28 -16.75
CA LEU A 192 12.72 2.28 -16.67
C LEU A 192 12.53 1.22 -17.75
N GLU A 193 11.31 0.70 -17.92
CA GLU A 193 10.93 -0.21 -18.98
C GLU A 193 9.56 0.17 -19.53
N LEU A 194 9.37 -0.02 -20.84
CA LEU A 194 8.07 0.18 -21.48
C LEU A 194 7.98 -0.71 -22.74
N ARG A 195 6.92 -1.50 -22.81
CA ARG A 195 6.65 -2.35 -23.97
C ARG A 195 5.15 -2.45 -24.27
N VAL A 196 4.82 -2.64 -25.54
CA VAL A 196 3.47 -2.99 -25.97
C VAL A 196 3.30 -4.49 -25.90
N LEU A 197 2.25 -4.94 -25.23
CA LEU A 197 1.92 -6.38 -25.11
C LEU A 197 1.03 -6.86 -26.25
N GLY A 198 0.29 -5.96 -26.88
CA GLY A 198 -0.63 -6.28 -27.96
C GLY A 198 -2.10 -6.00 -27.63
N PRO A 199 -3.03 -6.50 -28.47
CA PRO A 199 -4.45 -6.27 -28.32
C PRO A 199 -5.03 -7.02 -27.13
N VAL A 200 -6.00 -6.39 -26.44
CA VAL A 200 -6.83 -7.02 -25.39
C VAL A 200 -8.19 -7.36 -26.02
N ALA A 201 -8.58 -8.64 -25.94
CA ALA A 201 -9.78 -9.14 -26.61
C ALA A 201 -11.09 -8.65 -26.00
N GLU A 202 -11.08 -8.28 -24.71
CA GLU A 202 -12.27 -7.83 -23.99
C GLU A 202 -11.91 -6.71 -23.01
N VAL A 203 -12.41 -5.52 -23.30
CA VAL A 203 -12.25 -4.37 -22.42
C VAL A 203 -13.45 -4.25 -21.52
N VAL A 204 -13.36 -4.78 -20.32
CA VAL A 204 -14.27 -4.33 -19.24
C VAL A 204 -13.78 -2.95 -18.79
N ALA A 205 -14.17 -1.93 -19.55
CA ALA A 205 -13.66 -0.57 -19.42
C ALA A 205 -14.41 0.26 -18.37
N PRO A 206 -13.98 0.23 -17.10
CA PRO A 206 -14.62 1.04 -16.07
C PRO A 206 -14.20 2.51 -16.10
N LEU A 207 -13.06 2.81 -16.73
CA LEU A 207 -12.51 4.18 -16.79
C LEU A 207 -12.79 4.88 -18.14
N ALA A 208 -13.21 4.12 -19.16
CA ALA A 208 -13.50 4.64 -20.49
C ALA A 208 -14.92 4.24 -20.96
N PRO A 209 -15.97 4.96 -20.55
CA PRO A 209 -17.36 4.59 -20.83
C PRO A 209 -17.75 4.61 -22.32
N ARG A 210 -16.86 5.01 -23.22
CA ARG A 210 -17.06 5.06 -24.66
C ARG A 210 -16.15 4.12 -25.47
N ALA A 211 -15.39 3.23 -24.79
CA ALA A 211 -14.53 2.29 -25.48
C ALA A 211 -15.35 1.31 -26.33
N THR A 212 -14.93 1.07 -27.56
CA THR A 212 -15.63 0.22 -28.57
C THR A 212 -15.37 -1.28 -28.36
N GLY A 213 -14.75 -1.67 -27.25
CA GLY A 213 -14.49 -3.06 -26.89
C GLY A 213 -13.11 -3.57 -27.32
N THR A 214 -12.26 -2.74 -27.93
CA THR A 214 -10.84 -3.07 -28.20
C THR A 214 -9.92 -2.19 -27.36
N ALA A 215 -8.80 -2.75 -26.94
CA ALA A 215 -7.73 -1.98 -26.30
C ALA A 215 -6.37 -2.56 -26.66
N THR A 216 -5.34 -1.74 -26.48
CA THR A 216 -3.95 -2.19 -26.52
C THR A 216 -3.37 -2.15 -25.12
N ALA A 217 -2.76 -3.26 -24.72
CA ALA A 217 -2.09 -3.41 -23.42
C ALA A 217 -0.61 -3.02 -23.52
N PHE A 218 -0.14 -2.40 -22.45
CA PHE A 218 1.24 -2.03 -22.21
C PHE A 218 1.70 -2.63 -20.89
N GLU A 219 2.98 -2.92 -20.81
CA GLU A 219 3.68 -3.10 -19.53
C GLU A 219 4.73 -2.00 -19.39
N ALA A 220 4.77 -1.39 -18.22
CA ALA A 220 5.72 -0.33 -17.91
C ALA A 220 6.29 -0.51 -16.51
N GLU A 221 7.61 -0.40 -16.36
CA GLU A 221 8.25 -0.19 -15.07
C GLU A 221 8.55 1.30 -14.89
N LEU A 222 7.96 1.89 -13.86
CA LEU A 222 8.02 3.32 -13.58
C LEU A 222 8.70 3.59 -12.24
N ALA A 223 9.67 4.50 -12.23
CA ALA A 223 10.34 4.95 -11.02
C ALA A 223 9.37 5.64 -10.06
N THR A 224 9.63 5.45 -8.76
CA THR A 224 8.86 6.07 -7.68
C THR A 224 9.58 7.27 -7.06
N GLN A 225 10.85 7.43 -7.36
CA GLN A 225 11.71 8.48 -6.82
C GLN A 225 12.45 9.24 -7.95
N PRO A 226 12.75 10.52 -7.75
CA PRO A 226 12.40 11.38 -6.63
C PRO A 226 10.89 11.72 -6.57
N ARG A 227 10.14 11.47 -7.63
CA ARG A 227 8.69 11.56 -7.75
C ARG A 227 8.15 10.36 -8.54
N ALA A 228 7.13 9.72 -7.99
CA ALA A 228 6.46 8.63 -8.69
C ALA A 228 5.80 9.13 -9.99
N LEU A 229 6.20 8.55 -11.12
CA LEU A 229 5.49 8.70 -12.40
C LEU A 229 4.25 7.79 -12.37
N ARG A 230 3.10 8.36 -12.69
CA ARG A 230 1.83 7.61 -12.72
C ARG A 230 1.56 7.04 -14.11
N PRO A 231 0.89 5.87 -14.23
CA PRO A 231 0.51 5.31 -15.52
C PRO A 231 -0.22 6.28 -16.46
N ALA A 232 -1.19 7.03 -15.94
CA ALA A 232 -1.93 8.02 -16.74
C ALA A 232 -1.02 9.18 -17.20
N GLU A 233 -0.05 9.59 -16.39
CA GLU A 233 0.94 10.61 -16.76
C GLU A 233 1.88 10.11 -17.87
N LEU A 234 2.32 8.83 -17.79
CA LEU A 234 3.08 8.18 -18.86
C LEU A 234 2.32 8.20 -20.18
N ILE A 235 1.08 7.71 -20.17
CA ILE A 235 0.25 7.64 -21.40
C ILE A 235 0.02 9.03 -21.97
N SER A 236 -0.31 10.01 -21.11
CA SER A 236 -0.49 11.41 -21.55
C SER A 236 0.79 12.06 -22.10
N ALA A 237 1.96 11.67 -21.62
CA ALA A 237 3.24 12.16 -22.16
C ALA A 237 3.57 11.56 -23.54
N ILE A 238 3.14 10.32 -23.80
CA ILE A 238 3.31 9.66 -25.11
C ILE A 238 2.34 10.26 -26.12
N ASP A 239 1.06 10.32 -25.78
CA ASP A 239 0.00 10.92 -26.57
C ASP A 239 -1.17 11.36 -25.66
N PRO A 240 -1.44 12.65 -25.53
CA PRO A 240 -2.49 13.18 -24.66
C PRO A 240 -3.93 12.85 -25.11
N THR A 241 -4.10 12.32 -26.32
CA THR A 241 -5.42 11.92 -26.86
C THR A 241 -5.80 10.49 -26.44
N TRP A 242 -4.84 9.71 -25.95
CA TRP A 242 -5.09 8.34 -25.56
C TRP A 242 -5.85 8.24 -24.26
N VAL A 243 -6.82 7.33 -24.20
CA VAL A 243 -7.71 7.13 -23.05
C VAL A 243 -7.34 5.84 -22.32
N VAL A 244 -6.86 5.99 -21.09
CA VAL A 244 -6.57 4.84 -20.23
C VAL A 244 -7.87 4.18 -19.81
N ALA A 245 -8.04 2.90 -20.15
CA ALA A 245 -9.21 2.08 -19.83
C ALA A 245 -9.06 1.35 -18.49
N ARG A 246 -7.89 0.75 -18.27
CA ARG A 246 -7.62 -0.02 -17.07
C ARG A 246 -6.15 0.09 -16.67
N VAL A 247 -5.90 0.06 -15.37
CA VAL A 247 -4.55 0.05 -14.79
C VAL A 247 -4.49 -0.96 -13.67
N THR A 248 -3.48 -1.84 -13.73
CA THR A 248 -3.17 -2.78 -12.67
C THR A 248 -1.71 -2.64 -12.25
N ARG A 249 -1.44 -2.46 -10.95
CA ARG A 249 -0.09 -2.54 -10.41
C ARG A 249 0.26 -4.00 -10.24
N ILE A 250 1.31 -4.48 -10.92
CA ILE A 250 1.71 -5.88 -10.88
C ILE A 250 2.73 -6.11 -9.77
N HIS A 251 3.78 -5.28 -9.73
CA HIS A 251 4.89 -5.42 -8.81
C HIS A 251 5.27 -4.09 -8.15
N GLN A 252 5.84 -4.18 -6.95
CA GLN A 252 6.54 -3.07 -6.29
C GLN A 252 7.96 -3.55 -5.95
N TRP A 253 8.96 -2.87 -6.50
CA TRP A 253 10.34 -3.29 -6.45
C TRP A 253 11.15 -2.51 -5.42
N THR A 254 12.03 -3.20 -4.73
CA THR A 254 13.06 -2.64 -3.87
C THR A 254 14.43 -2.99 -4.44
N GLN A 255 15.47 -2.28 -4.00
CA GLN A 255 16.84 -2.60 -4.32
C GLN A 255 17.62 -2.98 -3.05
N ALA A 256 18.27 -4.14 -3.09
CA ALA A 256 19.17 -4.60 -2.04
C ALA A 256 20.37 -5.30 -2.65
N GLY A 257 21.59 -4.95 -2.22
CA GLY A 257 22.81 -5.55 -2.75
C GLY A 257 23.02 -5.37 -4.26
N GLY A 258 22.45 -4.32 -4.85
CA GLY A 258 22.51 -4.07 -6.29
C GLY A 258 21.55 -4.89 -7.15
N ALA A 259 20.71 -5.73 -6.54
CA ALA A 259 19.68 -6.51 -7.21
C ALA A 259 18.28 -5.97 -6.89
N ARG A 260 17.36 -6.16 -7.84
CA ARG A 260 15.95 -5.84 -7.72
C ARG A 260 15.20 -6.99 -7.06
N HIS A 261 14.39 -6.71 -6.05
CA HIS A 261 13.58 -7.69 -5.32
C HIS A 261 12.15 -7.18 -5.15
N GLU A 262 11.19 -8.08 -5.14
CA GLU A 262 9.85 -7.77 -4.65
C GLU A 262 9.90 -7.41 -3.16
N VAL A 263 9.01 -6.52 -2.71
CA VAL A 263 8.91 -6.12 -1.29
C VAL A 263 8.66 -7.33 -0.37
N ILE A 264 7.82 -8.25 -0.81
CA ILE A 264 7.70 -9.62 -0.28
C ILE A 264 7.72 -10.56 -1.49
N ASP A 265 8.78 -11.34 -1.62
CA ASP A 265 8.88 -12.37 -2.64
C ASP A 265 7.97 -13.55 -2.28
N LEU A 266 7.04 -13.89 -3.16
CA LEU A 266 6.15 -15.04 -3.03
C LEU A 266 6.78 -16.35 -3.53
N GLY A 267 7.95 -16.26 -4.16
CA GLY A 267 8.58 -17.40 -4.84
C GLY A 267 7.87 -17.80 -6.16
N PRO A 268 8.42 -18.76 -6.90
CA PRO A 268 7.92 -19.13 -8.24
C PRO A 268 6.54 -19.81 -8.26
N ALA A 269 5.95 -20.14 -7.12
CA ALA A 269 4.71 -20.92 -7.02
C ALA A 269 3.43 -20.08 -6.79
N ALA A 270 3.54 -18.78 -6.65
CA ALA A 270 2.40 -17.92 -6.32
C ALA A 270 1.87 -17.16 -7.54
N THR A 271 1.62 -17.86 -8.65
CA THR A 271 0.66 -17.34 -9.62
C THR A 271 -0.73 -17.48 -8.97
N PRO A 272 -1.46 -16.37 -8.75
CA PRO A 272 -2.79 -16.47 -8.19
C PRO A 272 -3.64 -17.39 -9.07
N PRO A 273 -4.46 -18.27 -8.48
CA PRO A 273 -5.35 -19.13 -9.26
C PRO A 273 -6.28 -18.26 -10.12
N PRO A 274 -6.62 -18.69 -11.34
CA PRO A 274 -7.58 -17.98 -12.16
C PRO A 274 -8.88 -17.85 -11.34
N ARG A 275 -9.36 -16.62 -11.21
CA ARG A 275 -10.58 -16.33 -10.44
C ARG A 275 -11.74 -17.16 -10.95
N ALA A 276 -12.39 -17.87 -10.05
CA ALA A 276 -13.73 -18.37 -10.28
C ALA A 276 -14.65 -17.16 -10.58
N GLU A 277 -15.24 -17.15 -11.78
CA GLU A 277 -16.25 -16.19 -12.18
C GLU A 277 -17.36 -16.19 -11.12
N GLY A 278 -17.70 -14.96 -10.64
CA GLY A 278 -18.65 -14.78 -9.58
C GLY A 278 -19.95 -15.51 -9.86
N ARG A 279 -20.39 -16.32 -8.90
CA ARG A 279 -21.75 -16.83 -8.86
C ARG A 279 -22.71 -15.63 -8.93
N ALA A 280 -23.39 -15.52 -10.06
CA ALA A 280 -24.60 -14.73 -10.17
C ALA A 280 -25.63 -15.27 -9.14
N SER A 281 -26.06 -14.43 -8.25
CA SER A 281 -27.29 -14.56 -7.47
C SER A 281 -27.86 -13.17 -7.28
#